data_c004d354aa714c7c8f3bd29503648bbc
#
_entry.id   c004d354aa714c7c8f3bd29503648bbc
#
_cell.length_a   1.000
_cell.length_b   1.000
_cell.length_c   1.000
_cell.angle_alpha   90.00
_cell.angle_beta   90.00
_cell.angle_gamma   90.00
#
_symmetry.space_group_name_H-M   'P 1'
#
loop_
_entity.id
_entity.type
_entity.pdbx_description
1 polymer ?
#
loop_
_entity_poly.entity_id
_entity_poly.type
_entity_poly.pdbx_seq_one_letter_code
_entity_poly.pdbx_strand_id
1 'polypeptide(L)'
;MIITDLTTIERLAEEAYANNPIFSVDLADYANLKRASDYIKAAKLETLSLTKESFDKLSQLINEMGTDGIEEVILHITCNGNYSEDIVSQGTNMMIHLTHNLIPNACVLYGMSTKDSDESSFTILLLAGYSEKNT
;
A
#
# COMPACT_ATOMS: atom_id res chain seq x y z
N MET A 1 7.67 -7.11 -4.90
CA MET A 1 7.43 -7.06 -6.36
C MET A 1 6.93 -5.68 -6.75
N ILE A 2 7.57 -5.10 -7.75
CA ILE A 2 7.18 -3.79 -8.29
C ILE A 2 6.39 -4.00 -9.57
N ILE A 3 5.28 -3.29 -9.71
CA ILE A 3 4.33 -3.43 -10.81
C ILE A 3 4.13 -2.06 -11.45
N THR A 4 4.30 -1.99 -12.76
CA THR A 4 4.13 -0.75 -13.52
C THR A 4 3.01 -0.85 -14.57
N ASP A 5 2.52 -2.05 -14.84
CA ASP A 5 1.43 -2.28 -15.77
C ASP A 5 0.10 -1.83 -15.16
N LEU A 6 -0.53 -0.85 -15.77
CA LEU A 6 -1.74 -0.23 -15.22
C LEU A 6 -2.91 -1.22 -15.09
N THR A 7 -3.08 -2.13 -16.05
CA THR A 7 -4.13 -3.14 -16.00
C THR A 7 -3.94 -4.07 -14.80
N THR A 8 -2.70 -4.47 -14.53
CA THR A 8 -2.37 -5.32 -13.39
C THR A 8 -2.59 -4.57 -12.07
N ILE A 9 -2.18 -3.30 -11.98
CA ILE A 9 -2.38 -2.47 -10.80
C ILE A 9 -3.88 -2.36 -10.49
N GLU A 10 -4.69 -2.07 -11.49
CA GLU A 10 -6.14 -1.93 -11.33
C GLU A 10 -6.79 -3.23 -10.83
N ARG A 11 -6.39 -4.37 -11.37
CA ARG A 11 -6.88 -5.67 -10.91
C ARG A 11 -6.49 -5.94 -9.45
N LEU A 12 -5.27 -5.63 -9.06
CA LEU A 12 -4.81 -5.82 -7.69
C LEU A 12 -5.57 -4.90 -6.72
N ALA A 13 -5.86 -3.67 -7.12
CA ALA A 13 -6.68 -2.76 -6.32
C ALA A 13 -8.10 -3.30 -6.16
N GLU A 14 -8.72 -3.77 -7.24
CA GLU A 14 -10.06 -4.37 -7.20
C GLU A 14 -10.10 -5.55 -6.24
N GLU A 15 -9.13 -6.46 -6.31
CA GLU A 15 -9.06 -7.63 -5.43
C GLU A 15 -8.86 -7.22 -3.98
N ALA A 16 -7.93 -6.29 -3.70
CA ALA A 16 -7.61 -5.87 -2.34
C ALA A 16 -8.77 -5.15 -1.68
N TYR A 17 -9.40 -4.21 -2.38
CA TYR A 17 -10.44 -3.34 -1.82
C TYR A 17 -11.81 -4.02 -1.74
N ALA A 18 -11.97 -5.19 -2.36
CA ALA A 18 -13.19 -6.00 -2.25
C ALA A 18 -13.28 -6.81 -0.97
N ASN A 19 -12.20 -6.93 -0.21
CA ASN A 19 -12.18 -7.68 1.05
C ASN A 19 -12.95 -6.95 2.14
N ASN A 20 -13.25 -7.64 3.26
CA ASN A 20 -14.00 -7.07 4.38
C ASN A 20 -13.19 -5.93 5.03
N PRO A 21 -13.65 -4.67 4.95
CA PRO A 21 -12.85 -3.55 5.43
C PRO A 21 -12.83 -3.44 6.95
N ILE A 22 -11.65 -3.11 7.50
CA ILE A 22 -11.49 -2.61 8.87
C ILE A 22 -11.43 -1.08 8.79
N PHE A 23 -10.59 -0.54 7.90
CA PHE A 23 -10.56 0.87 7.50
C PHE A 23 -10.77 0.92 5.99
N SER A 24 -11.65 1.79 5.53
CA SER A 24 -12.06 1.80 4.13
C SER A 24 -11.09 2.57 3.24
N VAL A 25 -10.54 1.86 2.28
CA VAL A 25 -10.02 2.41 1.02
C VAL A 25 -10.83 1.72 -0.08
N ASP A 26 -11.29 2.44 -1.07
CA ASP A 26 -12.14 1.89 -2.12
C ASP A 26 -11.64 2.26 -3.52
N LEU A 27 -12.36 1.78 -4.55
CA LEU A 27 -11.98 2.05 -5.93
C LEU A 27 -12.13 3.53 -6.33
N ALA A 28 -12.94 4.31 -5.60
CA ALA A 28 -13.02 5.74 -5.81
C ALA A 28 -11.71 6.42 -5.42
N ASP A 29 -11.07 5.96 -4.34
CA ASP A 29 -9.76 6.46 -3.93
C ASP A 29 -8.70 6.14 -4.98
N TYR A 30 -8.71 4.94 -5.54
CA TYR A 30 -7.83 4.57 -6.64
C TYR A 30 -8.07 5.44 -7.88
N ALA A 31 -9.32 5.67 -8.24
CA ALA A 31 -9.67 6.50 -9.39
C ALA A 31 -9.18 7.94 -9.20
N ASN A 32 -9.27 8.48 -7.99
CA ASN A 32 -8.77 9.80 -7.66
C ASN A 32 -7.24 9.86 -7.76
N LEU A 33 -6.54 8.85 -7.25
CA LEU A 33 -5.09 8.75 -7.37
C LEU A 33 -4.66 8.73 -8.83
N LYS A 34 -5.30 7.91 -9.65
CA LYS A 34 -5.02 7.78 -11.07
C LYS A 34 -5.22 9.09 -11.81
N ARG A 35 -6.31 9.80 -11.48
CA ARG A 35 -6.64 11.08 -12.13
C ARG A 35 -5.65 12.18 -11.77
N ALA A 36 -5.18 12.19 -10.53
CA ALA A 36 -4.28 13.22 -10.03
C ALA A 36 -2.81 12.98 -10.39
N SER A 37 -2.48 11.81 -10.91
CA SER A 37 -1.10 11.40 -11.15
C SER A 37 -0.78 11.33 -12.64
N ASP A 38 0.46 11.61 -13.00
CA ASP A 38 0.93 11.45 -14.38
C ASP A 38 1.15 9.96 -14.70
N TYR A 39 1.63 9.21 -13.72
CA TYR A 39 1.72 7.75 -13.80
C TYR A 39 1.67 7.13 -12.41
N ILE A 40 1.42 5.83 -12.37
CA ILE A 40 1.28 5.07 -11.13
C ILE A 40 2.23 3.88 -11.17
N LYS A 41 2.83 3.59 -10.02
CA LYS A 41 3.53 2.33 -9.78
C LYS A 41 2.97 1.68 -8.53
N ALA A 42 3.10 0.36 -8.43
CA ALA A 42 2.67 -0.39 -7.26
C ALA A 42 3.80 -1.23 -6.71
N ALA A 43 3.79 -1.41 -5.40
CA ALA A 43 4.62 -2.39 -4.71
C ALA A 43 3.71 -3.36 -3.97
N LYS A 44 3.95 -4.65 -4.14
CA LYS A 44 3.22 -5.70 -3.46
C LYS A 44 4.18 -6.56 -2.65
N LEU A 45 3.84 -6.80 -1.40
CA LEU A 45 4.62 -7.63 -0.49
C LEU A 45 3.70 -8.58 0.25
N GLU A 46 4.07 -9.86 0.31
CA GLU A 46 3.43 -10.83 1.17
C GLU A 46 4.37 -11.16 2.31
N THR A 47 3.85 -11.18 3.53
CA THR A 47 4.66 -11.40 4.73
C THR A 47 3.85 -12.15 5.78
N LEU A 48 4.54 -12.87 6.67
CA LEU A 48 3.89 -13.62 7.75
C LEU A 48 3.62 -12.75 8.99
N SER A 49 4.27 -11.61 9.09
CA SER A 49 4.11 -10.71 10.23
C SER A 49 4.39 -9.26 9.83
N LEU A 50 3.80 -8.32 10.59
CA LEU A 50 4.04 -6.89 10.42
C LEU A 50 5.10 -6.44 11.43
N THR A 51 6.36 -6.74 11.12
CA THR A 51 7.50 -6.46 11.98
C THR A 51 8.46 -5.51 11.29
N LYS A 52 9.54 -5.14 11.99
CA LYS A 52 10.60 -4.32 11.42
C LYS A 52 11.14 -4.93 10.12
N GLU A 53 11.25 -6.25 10.05
CA GLU A 53 11.74 -6.94 8.84
C GLU A 53 10.84 -6.67 7.64
N SER A 54 9.52 -6.76 7.81
CA SER A 54 8.58 -6.44 6.72
C SER A 54 8.60 -4.96 6.38
N PHE A 55 8.79 -4.08 7.35
CA PHE A 55 8.96 -2.64 7.12
C PHE A 55 10.18 -2.37 6.26
N ASP A 56 11.30 -3.02 6.56
CA ASP A 56 12.54 -2.88 5.80
C ASP A 56 12.38 -3.38 4.36
N LYS A 57 11.69 -4.51 4.17
CA LYS A 57 11.40 -5.05 2.83
C LYS A 57 10.53 -4.10 2.01
N LEU A 58 9.50 -3.53 2.61
CA LEU A 58 8.65 -2.57 1.94
C LEU A 58 9.42 -1.31 1.59
N SER A 59 10.28 -0.84 2.50
CA SER A 59 11.15 0.31 2.27
C SER A 59 12.09 0.08 1.09
N GLN A 60 12.66 -1.12 0.97
CA GLN A 60 13.49 -1.48 -0.17
C GLN A 60 12.71 -1.42 -1.49
N LEU A 61 11.49 -1.95 -1.51
CA LEU A 61 10.64 -1.90 -2.70
C LEU A 61 10.32 -0.46 -3.11
N ILE A 62 10.02 0.39 -2.16
CA ILE A 62 9.74 1.81 -2.43
C ILE A 62 10.97 2.51 -2.98
N ASN A 63 12.15 2.24 -2.42
CA ASN A 63 13.40 2.81 -2.91
C ASN A 63 13.72 2.33 -4.33
N GLU A 64 13.50 1.05 -4.62
CA GLU A 64 13.67 0.51 -5.97
C GLU A 64 12.68 1.12 -6.96
N MET A 65 11.46 1.36 -6.52
CA MET A 65 10.42 2.00 -7.31
C MET A 65 10.78 3.47 -7.63
N GLY A 66 11.51 4.11 -6.74
CA GLY A 66 11.87 5.52 -6.81
C GLY A 66 10.91 6.40 -6.01
N THR A 67 11.45 7.26 -5.18
CA THR A 67 10.65 8.15 -4.32
C THR A 67 10.44 9.54 -4.91
N ASP A 68 11.27 9.93 -5.89
CA ASP A 68 11.14 11.23 -6.52
C ASP A 68 9.83 11.35 -7.30
N GLY A 69 9.10 12.42 -7.03
CA GLY A 69 7.84 12.67 -7.73
C GLY A 69 6.63 12.01 -7.12
N ILE A 70 6.76 11.23 -6.06
CA ILE A 70 5.61 10.66 -5.36
C ILE A 70 4.85 11.78 -4.64
N GLU A 71 3.60 11.99 -5.00
CA GLU A 71 2.73 12.98 -4.35
C GLU A 71 1.62 12.36 -3.52
N GLU A 72 1.11 11.20 -3.94
CA GLU A 72 0.05 10.50 -3.24
C GLU A 72 0.34 9.01 -3.19
N VAL A 73 -0.06 8.39 -2.09
CA VAL A 73 0.12 6.96 -1.86
C VAL A 73 -1.15 6.39 -1.24
N ILE A 74 -1.53 5.20 -1.68
CA ILE A 74 -2.54 4.39 -1.01
C ILE A 74 -1.83 3.15 -0.47
N LEU A 75 -1.79 3.01 0.85
CA LEU A 75 -1.27 1.84 1.51
C LEU A 75 -2.42 0.99 2.00
N HIS A 76 -2.50 -0.25 1.56
CA HIS A 76 -3.54 -1.18 1.96
C HIS A 76 -2.92 -2.48 2.48
N ILE A 77 -3.37 -2.91 3.66
CA ILE A 77 -2.94 -4.16 4.27
C ILE A 77 -4.14 -5.10 4.34
N THR A 78 -4.01 -6.29 3.74
CA THR A 78 -5.00 -7.35 3.86
C THR A 78 -4.51 -8.37 4.89
N CYS A 79 -5.30 -8.60 5.93
CA CYS A 79 -5.03 -9.62 6.95
C CYS A 79 -5.66 -10.94 6.48
N ASN A 80 -4.83 -11.86 5.99
CA ASN A 80 -5.29 -13.15 5.49
C ASN A 80 -5.38 -14.15 6.65
N GLY A 81 -6.60 -14.50 7.06
CA GLY A 81 -6.82 -15.50 8.10
C GLY A 81 -6.42 -15.11 9.51
N ASN A 82 -5.98 -13.88 9.73
CA ASN A 82 -5.49 -13.43 11.02
C ASN A 82 -5.83 -11.97 11.28
N TYR A 83 -6.52 -11.73 12.40
CA TYR A 83 -6.84 -10.38 12.83
C TYR A 83 -6.85 -10.28 14.35
N SER A 84 -6.20 -9.23 14.86
CA SER A 84 -6.28 -8.84 16.25
C SER A 84 -6.09 -7.33 16.35
N GLU A 85 -6.41 -6.75 17.50
CA GLU A 85 -6.22 -5.30 17.71
C GLU A 85 -4.75 -4.87 17.60
N ASP A 86 -3.82 -5.76 17.97
CA ASP A 86 -2.38 -5.51 17.85
C ASP A 86 -1.95 -5.30 16.41
N ILE A 87 -2.61 -5.98 15.46
CA ILE A 87 -2.33 -5.84 14.03
C ILE A 87 -2.65 -4.43 13.55
N VAL A 88 -3.72 -3.83 14.05
CA VAL A 88 -4.07 -2.45 13.71
C VAL A 88 -2.95 -1.50 14.13
N SER A 89 -2.43 -1.66 15.35
CA SER A 89 -1.31 -0.86 15.85
C SER A 89 -0.06 -1.07 15.01
N GLN A 90 0.25 -2.31 14.64
CA GLN A 90 1.42 -2.64 13.82
C GLN A 90 1.33 -2.02 12.43
N GLY A 91 0.17 -2.10 11.80
CA GLY A 91 -0.07 -1.48 10.49
C GLY A 91 0.02 0.04 10.54
N THR A 92 -0.51 0.65 11.59
CA THR A 92 -0.42 2.10 11.81
C THR A 92 1.05 2.52 11.98
N ASN A 93 1.85 1.76 12.72
CA ASN A 93 3.28 2.02 12.87
C ASN A 93 4.02 1.94 11.53
N MET A 94 3.66 0.98 10.68
CA MET A 94 4.20 0.87 9.34
C MET A 94 3.89 2.13 8.51
N MET A 95 2.65 2.57 8.53
CA MET A 95 2.22 3.76 7.83
C MET A 95 2.99 5.00 8.30
N ILE A 96 3.15 5.17 9.62
CA ILE A 96 3.90 6.28 10.20
C ILE A 96 5.37 6.22 9.77
N HIS A 97 5.98 5.04 9.81
CA HIS A 97 7.37 4.86 9.37
C HIS A 97 7.56 5.30 7.92
N LEU A 98 6.68 4.87 7.03
CA LEU A 98 6.75 5.25 5.61
C LEU A 98 6.61 6.74 5.41
N THR A 99 5.63 7.38 6.07
CA THR A 99 5.37 8.80 5.90
C THR A 99 6.50 9.67 6.43
N HIS A 100 7.09 9.28 7.56
CA HIS A 100 8.12 10.10 8.19
C HIS A 100 9.51 9.91 7.57
N ASN A 101 9.83 8.71 7.12
CA ASN A 101 11.20 8.38 6.74
C ASN A 101 11.44 8.27 5.24
N LEU A 102 10.43 7.87 4.46
CA LEU A 102 10.62 7.61 3.03
C LEU A 102 9.94 8.62 2.13
N ILE A 103 8.72 9.00 2.46
CA ILE A 103 7.88 9.84 1.60
C ILE A 103 7.23 10.94 2.42
N PRO A 104 8.02 11.78 3.11
CA PRO A 104 7.47 12.77 4.07
C PRO A 104 6.58 13.82 3.42
N ASN A 105 6.70 14.05 2.11
CA ASN A 105 5.93 15.05 1.40
C ASN A 105 4.70 14.47 0.68
N ALA A 106 4.50 13.16 0.74
CA ALA A 106 3.37 12.51 0.09
C ALA A 106 2.13 12.52 0.98
N CYS A 107 0.97 12.64 0.35
CA CYS A 107 -0.31 12.41 1.00
C CYS A 107 -0.57 10.91 1.04
N VAL A 108 -0.87 10.35 2.21
CA VAL A 108 -1.05 8.90 2.38
C VAL A 108 -2.47 8.59 2.81
N LEU A 109 -3.15 7.76 2.04
CA LEU A 109 -4.38 7.10 2.45
C LEU A 109 -4.02 5.70 2.93
N TYR A 110 -4.60 5.29 4.05
CA TYR A 110 -4.32 4.01 4.67
C TYR A 110 -5.60 3.21 4.84
N GLY A 111 -5.59 1.96 4.37
CA GLY A 111 -6.69 1.04 4.51
C GLY A 111 -6.24 -0.31 5.02
N MET A 112 -7.15 -1.02 5.66
CA MET A 112 -6.92 -2.38 6.15
C MET A 112 -8.19 -3.20 5.99
N SER A 113 -8.04 -4.45 5.59
CA SER A 113 -9.16 -5.37 5.43
C SER A 113 -8.78 -6.76 5.92
N THR A 114 -9.80 -7.61 6.06
CA THR A 114 -9.61 -9.03 6.39
C THR A 114 -10.10 -9.89 5.25
N LYS A 115 -9.46 -11.04 5.08
CA LYS A 115 -9.85 -12.05 4.11
C LYS A 115 -9.79 -13.42 4.79
N ASP A 116 -10.81 -14.24 4.62
CA ASP A 116 -10.80 -15.61 5.12
C ASP A 116 -9.71 -16.41 4.41
N SER A 117 -8.89 -17.10 5.18
CA SER A 117 -7.82 -17.93 4.67
C SER A 117 -7.42 -18.96 5.71
N ASP A 118 -6.99 -20.13 5.25
CA ASP A 118 -6.44 -21.18 6.12
C ASP A 118 -5.01 -20.83 6.57
N GLU A 119 -4.35 -19.93 5.87
CA GLU A 119 -3.01 -19.46 6.22
C GLU A 119 -3.07 -18.07 6.85
N SER A 120 -2.26 -17.85 7.87
CA SER A 120 -2.11 -16.54 8.50
C SER A 120 -0.97 -15.78 7.83
N SER A 121 -1.32 -14.75 7.09
CA SER A 121 -0.34 -13.90 6.40
C SER A 121 -0.90 -12.51 6.18
N PHE A 122 -0.07 -11.63 5.65
CA PHE A 122 -0.46 -10.25 5.30
C PHE A 122 -0.07 -9.98 3.87
N THR A 123 -0.97 -9.35 3.13
CA THR A 123 -0.69 -8.83 1.80
C THR A 123 -0.68 -7.31 1.87
N ILE A 124 0.45 -6.72 1.53
CA ILE A 124 0.62 -5.27 1.54
C ILE A 124 0.64 -4.81 0.09
N LEU A 125 -0.28 -3.91 -0.26
CA LEU A 125 -0.34 -3.29 -1.57
C LEU A 125 -0.17 -1.79 -1.39
N LEU A 126 0.87 -1.24 -1.99
CA LEU A 126 1.13 0.19 -2.00
C LEU A 126 1.02 0.70 -3.42
N LEU A 127 0.13 1.65 -3.65
CA LEU A 127 -0.01 2.35 -4.91
C LEU A 127 0.57 3.74 -4.76
N ALA A 128 1.49 4.12 -5.65
CA ALA A 128 2.13 5.42 -5.62
C ALA A 128 1.81 6.20 -6.89
N GLY A 129 1.31 7.41 -6.72
CA GLY A 129 1.04 8.33 -7.80
C GLY A 129 2.19 9.32 -7.95
N TYR A 130 2.72 9.43 -9.16
CA TYR A 130 3.87 10.24 -9.48
C TYR A 130 3.48 11.45 -10.32
N SER A 131 4.14 12.56 -10.05
CA SER A 131 4.05 13.76 -10.87
C SER A 131 5.36 13.99 -11.59
N GLU A 132 5.27 14.28 -12.89
CA GLU A 132 6.41 14.65 -13.73
C GLU A 132 6.62 16.16 -13.75
N LYS A 133 6.55 16.81 -12.60
CA LYS A 133 6.81 18.24 -12.54
C LYS A 133 8.25 18.51 -12.90
N ASN A 134 8.44 19.00 -14.08
CA ASN A 134 9.73 19.49 -14.52
C ASN A 134 9.95 20.86 -13.92
N THR A 135 10.96 20.94 -13.16
CA THR A 135 11.46 22.20 -12.68
C THR A 135 12.37 22.83 -13.74
#